data_bea0d56ba5845ba8839586bbb0fde942
#
_entry.id   bea0d56ba5845ba8839586bbb0fde942
#
_cell.length_a   1.000
_cell.length_b   1.000
_cell.length_c   1.000
_cell.angle_alpha   90.00
_cell.angle_beta   90.00
_cell.angle_gamma   90.00
#
_symmetry.space_group_name_H-M   'P 1'
#
loop_
_entity.id
_entity.type
_entity.pdbx_description
1 polymer ?
#
loop_
_entity_poly.entity_id
_entity_poly.type
_entity_poly.pdbx_seq_one_letter_code
_entity_poly.pdbx_strand_id
1 'polypeptide(L)'
;MEKWFADLQKWFAEYGVGAIGIVLLFILLVVTFTLYHSKNAEEKARFSLTKLIARVAIFGAMASILYVVELFTIKLPFFPSFLSLHFDEVPAFIAGFAYGPVAGLGVLVIKTIIKLPFTSTATVGEFGDLLLSSIYLIPVCLIYKKQRNLKGVAIGFSVGTVLQVIAGMVLNVYLYIPFYSMFYNIPMEGLLKICQLANPAITDVGWSYAVMAVLPFNLLKDAIVIVLTFLVYRSIHVFLRFNKNN
;
A
#
# COMPACT_ATOMS: atom_id res chain seq x y z
N MET A 1 12.30 -17.25 -25.09
CA MET A 1 12.70 -17.54 -23.69
C MET A 1 14.07 -16.99 -23.36
N GLU A 2 15.10 -17.24 -24.17
CA GLU A 2 16.49 -16.75 -23.91
C GLU A 2 16.60 -15.23 -23.78
N LYS A 3 15.94 -14.47 -24.66
CA LYS A 3 15.94 -13.01 -24.57
C LYS A 3 15.35 -12.49 -23.27
N TRP A 4 14.24 -13.08 -22.81
CA TRP A 4 13.59 -12.73 -21.54
C TRP A 4 14.51 -13.00 -20.33
N PHE A 5 15.21 -14.15 -20.34
CA PHE A 5 16.20 -14.46 -19.27
C PHE A 5 17.37 -13.49 -19.27
N ALA A 6 17.89 -13.10 -20.44
CA ALA A 6 18.98 -12.12 -20.54
C ALA A 6 18.54 -10.73 -20.04
N ASP A 7 17.35 -10.29 -20.41
CA ASP A 7 16.77 -9.03 -19.97
C ASP A 7 16.52 -9.04 -18.44
N LEU A 8 16.06 -10.17 -17.89
CA LEU A 8 15.85 -10.35 -16.45
C LEU A 8 17.20 -10.31 -15.69
N GLN A 9 18.24 -10.98 -16.20
CA GLN A 9 19.58 -10.92 -15.59
C GLN A 9 20.16 -9.50 -15.60
N LYS A 10 19.99 -8.77 -16.71
CA LYS A 10 20.41 -7.38 -16.81
C LYS A 10 19.66 -6.49 -15.81
N TRP A 11 18.34 -6.69 -15.69
CA TRP A 11 17.52 -5.98 -14.71
C TRP A 11 17.99 -6.26 -13.27
N PHE A 12 18.24 -7.54 -12.91
CA PHE A 12 18.75 -7.88 -11.58
C PHE A 12 20.13 -7.30 -11.32
N ALA A 13 21.01 -7.23 -12.31
CA ALA A 13 22.33 -6.63 -12.16
C ALA A 13 22.26 -5.11 -11.92
N GLU A 14 21.31 -4.43 -12.57
CA GLU A 14 21.19 -2.98 -12.52
C GLU A 14 20.33 -2.50 -11.34
N TYR A 15 19.23 -3.20 -11.07
CA TYR A 15 18.21 -2.75 -10.09
C TYR A 15 18.02 -3.71 -8.92
N GLY A 16 18.62 -4.91 -8.96
CA GLY A 16 18.38 -5.97 -7.99
C GLY A 16 18.72 -5.59 -6.55
N VAL A 17 19.74 -4.75 -6.34
CA VAL A 17 20.13 -4.28 -4.99
C VAL A 17 19.00 -3.47 -4.35
N GLY A 18 18.36 -2.58 -5.12
CA GLY A 18 17.22 -1.79 -4.64
C GLY A 18 15.99 -2.66 -4.34
N ALA A 19 15.67 -3.61 -5.24
CA ALA A 19 14.57 -4.54 -5.06
C ALA A 19 14.78 -5.44 -3.84
N ILE A 20 15.99 -5.99 -3.65
CA ILE A 20 16.36 -6.78 -2.48
C ILE A 20 16.25 -5.95 -1.19
N GLY A 21 16.70 -4.69 -1.20
CA GLY A 21 16.59 -3.79 -0.06
C GLY A 21 15.15 -3.60 0.41
N ILE A 22 14.21 -3.48 -0.53
CA ILE A 22 12.78 -3.32 -0.22
C ILE A 22 12.18 -4.62 0.33
N VAL A 23 12.52 -5.77 -0.25
CA VAL A 23 12.09 -7.07 0.25
C VAL A 23 12.60 -7.29 1.68
N LEU A 24 13.87 -6.94 1.95
CA LEU A 24 14.45 -7.00 3.28
C LEU A 24 13.75 -6.07 4.27
N LEU A 25 13.42 -4.84 3.86
CA LEU A 25 12.65 -3.90 4.68
C LEU A 25 11.27 -4.48 5.03
N PHE A 26 10.60 -5.09 4.06
CA PHE A 26 9.31 -5.74 4.27
C PHE A 26 9.42 -6.93 5.23
N ILE A 27 10.41 -7.80 5.03
CA ILE A 27 10.69 -8.92 5.92
C ILE A 27 10.98 -8.40 7.35
N LEU A 28 11.80 -7.35 7.49
CA LEU A 28 12.10 -6.73 8.78
C LEU A 28 10.84 -6.20 9.47
N LEU A 29 9.95 -5.54 8.71
CA LEU A 29 8.66 -5.06 9.23
C LEU A 29 7.76 -6.22 9.67
N VAL A 30 7.66 -7.28 8.88
CA VAL A 30 6.87 -8.48 9.21
C VAL A 30 7.47 -9.20 10.43
N VAL A 31 8.78 -9.34 10.50
CA VAL A 31 9.47 -9.97 11.64
C VAL A 31 9.30 -9.15 12.91
N THR A 32 9.53 -7.83 12.87
CA THR A 32 9.30 -6.93 14.01
C THR A 32 7.86 -6.97 14.48
N PHE A 33 6.94 -7.01 13.55
CA PHE A 33 5.51 -7.14 13.82
C PHE A 33 5.18 -8.47 14.48
N THR A 34 5.72 -9.58 13.96
CA THR A 34 5.50 -10.94 14.50
C THR A 34 6.09 -11.09 15.91
N LEU A 35 7.30 -10.59 16.13
CA LEU A 35 7.96 -10.59 17.44
C LEU A 35 7.21 -9.73 18.46
N TYR A 36 6.73 -8.55 18.05
CA TYR A 36 5.90 -7.69 18.90
C TYR A 36 4.59 -8.38 19.30
N HIS A 37 3.98 -9.12 18.38
CA HIS A 37 2.72 -9.86 18.63
C HIS A 37 2.94 -11.11 19.47
N SER A 38 4.05 -11.79 19.31
CA SER A 38 4.43 -12.97 20.08
C SER A 38 4.58 -12.68 21.58
N LYS A 39 5.10 -11.49 21.93
CA LYS A 39 5.25 -11.06 23.33
C LYS A 39 3.91 -10.78 24.04
N ASN A 40 2.82 -10.59 23.30
CA ASN A 40 1.50 -10.28 23.83
C ASN A 40 0.53 -11.47 23.69
N ALA A 41 1.02 -12.70 23.90
CA ALA A 41 0.25 -13.94 23.70
C ALA A 41 -1.00 -14.06 24.60
N GLU A 42 -1.04 -13.41 25.75
CA GLU A 42 -2.18 -13.44 26.67
C GLU A 42 -3.42 -12.68 26.12
N GLU A 43 -3.25 -11.70 25.25
CA GLU A 43 -4.37 -11.03 24.56
C GLU A 43 -4.99 -11.90 23.44
N LYS A 44 -4.28 -12.94 23.00
CA LYS A 44 -4.73 -13.88 21.94
C LYS A 44 -5.94 -14.74 22.35
N ALA A 45 -6.11 -15.02 23.63
CA ALA A 45 -7.19 -15.89 24.11
C ALA A 45 -8.60 -15.28 23.99
N ARG A 46 -8.73 -13.98 23.80
CA ARG A 46 -10.04 -13.27 23.72
C ARG A 46 -10.69 -13.23 22.34
N PHE A 47 -9.98 -13.52 21.27
CA PHE A 47 -10.56 -13.49 19.93
C PHE A 47 -10.68 -14.90 19.34
N SER A 48 -11.91 -15.42 19.26
CA SER A 48 -12.17 -16.59 18.42
C SER A 48 -11.67 -16.33 17.00
N LEU A 49 -10.83 -17.22 16.48
CA LEU A 49 -10.30 -17.17 15.12
C LEU A 49 -11.40 -16.99 14.07
N THR A 50 -12.54 -17.67 14.29
CA THR A 50 -13.74 -17.57 13.44
C THR A 50 -14.27 -16.13 13.36
N LYS A 51 -14.32 -15.41 14.50
CA LYS A 51 -14.77 -14.02 14.52
C LYS A 51 -13.80 -13.10 13.80
N LEU A 52 -12.49 -13.34 13.93
CA LEU A 52 -11.46 -12.59 13.20
C LEU A 52 -11.60 -12.80 11.68
N ILE A 53 -11.71 -14.04 11.23
CA ILE A 53 -11.89 -14.39 9.82
C ILE A 53 -13.15 -13.72 9.25
N ALA A 54 -14.29 -13.81 9.93
CA ALA A 54 -15.53 -13.18 9.48
C ALA A 54 -15.39 -11.65 9.32
N ARG A 55 -14.74 -10.98 10.28
CA ARG A 55 -14.50 -9.54 10.25
C ARG A 55 -13.55 -9.14 9.11
N VAL A 56 -12.44 -9.86 8.97
CA VAL A 56 -11.46 -9.62 7.90
C VAL A 56 -12.11 -9.88 6.53
N ALA A 57 -12.97 -10.88 6.39
CA ALA A 57 -13.69 -11.18 5.16
C ALA A 57 -14.62 -10.02 4.74
N ILE A 58 -15.37 -9.43 5.67
CA ILE A 58 -16.28 -8.30 5.38
C ILE A 58 -15.48 -7.09 4.90
N PHE A 59 -14.46 -6.67 5.64
CA PHE A 59 -13.63 -5.52 5.23
C PHE A 59 -12.79 -5.83 3.99
N GLY A 60 -12.36 -7.08 3.82
CA GLY A 60 -11.68 -7.56 2.63
C GLY A 60 -12.54 -7.47 1.37
N ALA A 61 -13.82 -7.85 1.48
CA ALA A 61 -14.78 -7.70 0.38
C ALA A 61 -14.99 -6.22 0.02
N MET A 62 -15.15 -5.34 1.00
CA MET A 62 -15.28 -3.90 0.77
C MET A 62 -14.02 -3.32 0.08
N ALA A 63 -12.84 -3.66 0.58
CA ALA A 63 -11.57 -3.22 -0.01
C ALA A 63 -11.42 -3.74 -1.44
N SER A 64 -11.79 -5.00 -1.70
CA SER A 64 -11.74 -5.61 -3.03
C SER A 64 -12.65 -4.92 -4.04
N ILE A 65 -13.86 -4.56 -3.64
CA ILE A 65 -14.79 -3.78 -4.50
C ILE A 65 -14.15 -2.44 -4.87
N LEU A 66 -13.59 -1.73 -3.89
CA LEU A 66 -12.94 -0.42 -4.11
C LEU A 66 -11.67 -0.54 -4.97
N TYR A 67 -11.02 -1.70 -5.00
CA TYR A 67 -9.79 -1.93 -5.74
C TYR A 67 -10.02 -2.49 -7.14
N VAL A 68 -11.03 -3.36 -7.33
CA VAL A 68 -11.28 -4.05 -8.60
C VAL A 68 -12.15 -3.21 -9.53
N VAL A 69 -13.16 -2.53 -8.97
CA VAL A 69 -14.15 -1.82 -9.79
C VAL A 69 -13.58 -0.49 -10.29
N GLU A 70 -13.44 -0.36 -11.61
CA GLU A 70 -12.83 0.82 -12.25
C GLU A 70 -13.49 2.15 -11.90
N LEU A 71 -14.78 2.14 -11.55
CA LEU A 71 -15.50 3.34 -11.11
C LEU A 71 -14.84 4.04 -9.91
N PHE A 72 -14.16 3.27 -9.05
CA PHE A 72 -13.44 3.77 -7.88
C PHE A 72 -11.97 4.07 -8.14
N THR A 73 -11.50 3.87 -9.38
CA THR A 73 -10.14 4.18 -9.82
C THR A 73 -10.11 5.58 -10.42
N ILE A 74 -9.43 6.51 -9.75
CA ILE A 74 -9.32 7.89 -10.22
C ILE A 74 -7.94 8.11 -10.83
N LYS A 75 -7.91 8.46 -12.12
CA LYS A 75 -6.70 8.90 -12.83
C LYS A 75 -6.71 10.41 -12.91
N LEU A 76 -5.68 11.04 -12.36
CA LEU A 76 -5.58 12.50 -12.35
C LEU A 76 -4.78 12.97 -13.55
N PRO A 77 -5.23 14.00 -14.29
CA PRO A 77 -4.63 14.39 -15.59
C PRO A 77 -3.23 14.99 -15.47
N PHE A 78 -2.83 15.46 -14.28
CA PHE A 78 -1.52 16.04 -13.99
C PHE A 78 -0.53 15.03 -13.40
N PHE A 79 -0.89 13.74 -13.37
CA PHE A 79 0.01 12.65 -13.03
C PHE A 79 0.07 11.63 -14.17
N PRO A 80 1.20 10.93 -14.35
CA PRO A 80 1.30 9.85 -15.33
C PRO A 80 0.16 8.83 -15.19
N SER A 81 -0.36 8.35 -16.32
CA SER A 81 -1.58 7.54 -16.39
C SER A 81 -1.52 6.19 -15.67
N PHE A 82 -0.32 5.72 -15.34
CA PHE A 82 -0.11 4.50 -14.55
C PHE A 82 -0.11 4.75 -13.02
N LEU A 83 -0.15 6.01 -12.57
CA LEU A 83 -0.44 6.35 -11.18
C LEU A 83 -1.95 6.52 -11.01
N SER A 84 -2.57 5.57 -10.34
CA SER A 84 -4.01 5.55 -10.10
C SER A 84 -4.33 5.66 -8.62
N LEU A 85 -5.32 6.47 -8.29
CA LEU A 85 -5.76 6.68 -6.93
C LEU A 85 -6.89 5.69 -6.61
N HIS A 86 -6.74 4.95 -5.53
CA HIS A 86 -7.70 3.99 -5.01
C HIS A 86 -8.02 4.29 -3.55
N PHE A 87 -9.19 3.86 -3.07
CA PHE A 87 -9.65 4.06 -1.69
C PHE A 87 -9.74 2.76 -0.88
N ASP A 88 -9.20 1.69 -1.42
CA ASP A 88 -9.25 0.33 -0.90
C ASP A 88 -8.45 0.12 0.40
N GLU A 89 -7.55 1.04 0.74
CA GLU A 89 -6.83 1.05 2.01
C GLU A 89 -7.71 1.50 3.19
N VAL A 90 -8.78 2.27 2.94
CA VAL A 90 -9.68 2.78 3.99
C VAL A 90 -10.30 1.65 4.81
N PRO A 91 -10.93 0.61 4.22
CA PRO A 91 -11.41 -0.55 4.98
C PRO A 91 -10.32 -1.27 5.76
N ALA A 92 -9.09 -1.34 5.22
CA ALA A 92 -7.96 -1.97 5.90
C ALA A 92 -7.54 -1.19 7.15
N PHE A 93 -7.47 0.15 7.10
CA PHE A 93 -7.21 0.97 8.28
C PHE A 93 -8.30 0.83 9.33
N ILE A 94 -9.58 0.83 8.92
CA ILE A 94 -10.69 0.66 9.85
C ILE A 94 -10.62 -0.70 10.55
N ALA A 95 -10.36 -1.78 9.81
CA ALA A 95 -10.16 -3.11 10.37
C ALA A 95 -8.94 -3.14 11.31
N GLY A 96 -7.85 -2.47 10.92
CA GLY A 96 -6.64 -2.34 11.71
C GLY A 96 -6.85 -1.59 13.04
N PHE A 97 -7.62 -0.51 13.04
CA PHE A 97 -7.97 0.24 14.25
C PHE A 97 -8.95 -0.53 15.15
N ALA A 98 -9.94 -1.19 14.57
CA ALA A 98 -10.96 -1.90 15.33
C ALA A 98 -10.47 -3.23 15.91
N TYR A 99 -9.67 -3.98 15.14
CA TYR A 99 -9.33 -5.38 15.46
C TYR A 99 -7.81 -5.64 15.52
N GLY A 100 -7.02 -4.61 15.27
CA GLY A 100 -5.57 -4.67 15.32
C GLY A 100 -4.89 -4.86 13.96
N PRO A 101 -3.57 -4.62 13.89
CA PRO A 101 -2.82 -4.57 12.64
C PRO A 101 -2.87 -5.88 11.83
N VAL A 102 -3.02 -7.05 12.47
CA VAL A 102 -3.18 -8.34 11.77
C VAL A 102 -4.46 -8.38 10.95
N ALA A 103 -5.56 -7.82 11.49
CA ALA A 103 -6.83 -7.75 10.77
C ALA A 103 -6.71 -6.83 9.53
N GLY A 104 -6.08 -5.66 9.69
CA GLY A 104 -5.83 -4.76 8.57
C GLY A 104 -4.96 -5.40 7.49
N LEU A 105 -3.87 -6.08 7.86
CA LEU A 105 -3.04 -6.84 6.92
C LEU A 105 -3.83 -7.94 6.21
N GLY A 106 -4.68 -8.67 6.93
CA GLY A 106 -5.55 -9.68 6.33
C GLY A 106 -6.48 -9.09 5.25
N VAL A 107 -7.01 -7.89 5.48
CA VAL A 107 -7.81 -7.15 4.49
C VAL A 107 -6.96 -6.82 3.24
N LEU A 108 -5.73 -6.32 3.41
CA LEU A 108 -4.82 -6.02 2.30
C LEU A 108 -4.50 -7.27 1.47
N VAL A 109 -4.24 -8.40 2.14
CA VAL A 109 -3.97 -9.67 1.45
C VAL A 109 -5.19 -10.15 0.66
N ILE A 110 -6.40 -10.10 1.24
CA ILE A 110 -7.63 -10.51 0.56
C ILE A 110 -7.89 -9.64 -0.69
N LYS A 111 -7.83 -8.29 -0.56
CA LYS A 111 -8.04 -7.41 -1.70
C LYS A 111 -7.05 -7.68 -2.82
N THR A 112 -5.79 -7.94 -2.48
CA THR A 112 -4.73 -8.25 -3.47
C THR A 112 -5.02 -9.56 -4.18
N ILE A 113 -5.33 -10.64 -3.45
CA ILE A 113 -5.65 -11.94 -4.06
C ILE A 113 -6.85 -11.82 -5.00
N ILE A 114 -7.90 -11.08 -4.61
CA ILE A 114 -9.09 -10.89 -5.46
C ILE A 114 -8.77 -10.03 -6.69
N LYS A 115 -7.80 -9.10 -6.61
CA LYS A 115 -7.37 -8.27 -7.74
C LYS A 115 -6.51 -9.03 -8.76
N LEU A 116 -5.73 -10.05 -8.35
CA LEU A 116 -4.80 -10.76 -9.24
C LEU A 116 -5.41 -11.22 -10.56
N PRO A 117 -6.63 -11.79 -10.63
CA PRO A 117 -7.24 -12.18 -11.91
C PRO A 117 -7.55 -11.00 -12.86
N PHE A 118 -7.62 -9.78 -12.31
CA PHE A 118 -7.93 -8.54 -13.05
C PHE A 118 -6.70 -7.65 -13.24
N THR A 119 -5.50 -8.23 -13.12
CA THR A 119 -4.24 -7.48 -13.26
C THR A 119 -4.03 -6.96 -14.67
N SER A 120 -3.51 -5.73 -14.79
CA SER A 120 -2.98 -5.17 -16.03
C SER A 120 -1.45 -5.00 -15.98
N THR A 121 -0.81 -5.35 -14.86
CA THR A 121 0.60 -5.09 -14.57
C THR A 121 1.41 -6.37 -14.36
N ALA A 122 0.96 -7.50 -14.91
CA ALA A 122 1.54 -8.83 -14.68
C ALA A 122 1.78 -9.14 -13.19
N THR A 123 0.87 -8.69 -12.33
CA THR A 123 0.87 -8.87 -10.86
C THR A 123 1.87 -8.03 -10.08
N VAL A 124 2.86 -7.42 -10.72
CA VAL A 124 3.91 -6.63 -10.03
C VAL A 124 3.33 -5.38 -9.38
N GLY A 125 2.37 -4.72 -10.03
CA GLY A 125 1.66 -3.58 -9.46
C GLY A 125 0.90 -3.95 -8.19
N GLU A 126 0.17 -5.07 -8.21
CA GLU A 126 -0.64 -5.55 -7.09
C GLU A 126 0.21 -5.98 -5.89
N PHE A 127 1.33 -6.68 -6.12
CA PHE A 127 2.26 -7.04 -5.06
C PHE A 127 2.98 -5.82 -4.48
N GLY A 128 3.34 -4.87 -5.33
CA GLY A 128 3.94 -3.62 -4.87
C GLY A 128 2.94 -2.75 -4.10
N ASP A 129 1.67 -2.71 -4.50
CA ASP A 129 0.62 -2.04 -3.75
C ASP A 129 0.41 -2.71 -2.37
N LEU A 130 0.37 -4.05 -2.31
CA LEU A 130 0.33 -4.78 -1.04
C LEU A 130 1.51 -4.41 -0.13
N LEU A 131 2.71 -4.31 -0.69
CA LEU A 131 3.92 -3.94 0.03
C LEU A 131 3.83 -2.51 0.57
N LEU A 132 3.48 -1.54 -0.27
CA LEU A 132 3.35 -0.13 0.11
C LEU A 132 2.25 0.07 1.14
N SER A 133 1.07 -0.50 0.91
CA SER A 133 -0.05 -0.45 1.86
C SER A 133 0.29 -1.10 3.20
N SER A 134 1.11 -2.17 3.22
CA SER A 134 1.57 -2.80 4.45
C SER A 134 2.57 -1.91 5.21
N ILE A 135 3.53 -1.27 4.50
CA ILE A 135 4.48 -0.31 5.06
C ILE A 135 3.72 0.88 5.67
N TYR A 136 2.62 1.30 5.07
CA TYR A 136 1.76 2.36 5.57
C TYR A 136 0.95 1.91 6.79
N LEU A 137 0.21 0.80 6.68
CA LEU A 137 -0.75 0.33 7.67
C LEU A 137 -0.11 -0.11 8.99
N ILE A 138 1.01 -0.84 8.93
CA ILE A 138 1.62 -1.44 10.13
C ILE A 138 2.00 -0.39 11.17
N PRO A 139 2.82 0.65 10.86
CA PRO A 139 3.20 1.66 11.84
C PRO A 139 2.00 2.45 12.36
N VAL A 140 1.05 2.80 11.47
CA VAL A 140 -0.19 3.50 11.85
C VAL A 140 -0.96 2.72 12.91
N CYS A 141 -1.22 1.44 12.66
CA CYS A 141 -1.97 0.60 13.58
C CYS A 141 -1.22 0.29 14.88
N LEU A 142 0.10 0.13 14.83
CA LEU A 142 0.93 -0.11 16.03
C LEU A 142 0.97 1.12 16.93
N ILE A 143 1.13 2.32 16.37
CA ILE A 143 1.12 3.58 17.13
C ILE A 143 -0.27 3.81 17.72
N TYR A 144 -1.33 3.62 16.92
CA TYR A 144 -2.70 3.71 17.40
C TYR A 144 -3.01 2.70 18.52
N LYS A 145 -2.50 1.46 18.44
CA LYS A 145 -2.67 0.46 19.50
C LYS A 145 -2.11 0.93 20.84
N LYS A 146 -0.97 1.66 20.82
CA LYS A 146 -0.36 2.24 22.03
C LYS A 146 -1.10 3.48 22.53
N GLN A 147 -1.57 4.33 21.61
CA GLN A 147 -2.25 5.58 21.92
C GLN A 147 -3.61 5.62 21.20
N ARG A 148 -4.66 5.07 21.83
CA ARG A 148 -6.02 4.99 21.27
C ARG A 148 -6.76 6.33 21.37
N ASN A 149 -6.17 7.39 20.81
CA ASN A 149 -6.72 8.73 20.76
C ASN A 149 -6.36 9.42 19.44
N LEU A 150 -6.88 10.62 19.21
CA LEU A 150 -6.63 11.38 17.99
C LEU A 150 -5.15 11.72 17.75
N LYS A 151 -4.38 11.92 18.82
CA LYS A 151 -2.93 12.15 18.71
C LYS A 151 -2.22 10.91 18.17
N GLY A 152 -2.58 9.73 18.69
CA GLY A 152 -2.04 8.46 18.19
C GLY A 152 -2.39 8.19 16.72
N VAL A 153 -3.61 8.54 16.28
CA VAL A 153 -3.98 8.50 14.86
C VAL A 153 -3.11 9.44 14.04
N ALA A 154 -2.99 10.71 14.45
CA ALA A 154 -2.21 11.71 13.72
C ALA A 154 -0.73 11.33 13.61
N ILE A 155 -0.10 10.94 14.73
CA ILE A 155 1.31 10.50 14.73
C ILE A 155 1.48 9.24 13.88
N GLY A 156 0.55 8.29 14.02
CA GLY A 156 0.58 7.05 13.23
C GLY A 156 0.57 7.33 11.74
N PHE A 157 -0.40 8.10 11.27
CA PHE A 157 -0.49 8.48 9.87
C PHE A 157 0.72 9.29 9.38
N SER A 158 1.23 10.24 10.18
CA SER A 158 2.43 10.99 9.80
C SER A 158 3.64 10.09 9.60
N VAL A 159 3.88 9.15 10.51
CA VAL A 159 4.99 8.18 10.39
C VAL A 159 4.74 7.23 9.21
N GLY A 160 3.53 6.72 9.08
CA GLY A 160 3.15 5.81 7.99
C GLY A 160 3.32 6.45 6.62
N THR A 161 2.81 7.68 6.43
CA THR A 161 2.96 8.45 5.18
C THR A 161 4.43 8.67 4.82
N VAL A 162 5.28 9.09 5.76
CA VAL A 162 6.71 9.29 5.48
C VAL A 162 7.36 7.98 4.99
N LEU A 163 7.09 6.87 5.67
CA LEU A 163 7.65 5.57 5.29
C LEU A 163 7.12 5.09 3.94
N GLN A 164 5.81 5.22 3.70
CA GLN A 164 5.16 4.80 2.47
C GLN A 164 5.63 5.64 1.27
N VAL A 165 5.74 6.97 1.42
CA VAL A 165 6.20 7.87 0.36
C VAL A 165 7.64 7.55 -0.03
N ILE A 166 8.55 7.38 0.94
CA ILE A 166 9.94 7.01 0.67
C ILE A 166 10.00 5.64 -0.03
N ALA A 167 9.29 4.64 0.50
CA ALA A 167 9.23 3.31 -0.12
C ALA A 167 8.63 3.37 -1.53
N GLY A 168 7.59 4.18 -1.74
CA GLY A 168 6.96 4.38 -3.03
C GLY A 168 7.90 5.00 -4.07
N MET A 169 8.69 6.01 -3.69
CA MET A 169 9.71 6.60 -4.57
C MET A 169 10.76 5.54 -4.97
N VAL A 170 11.28 4.80 -4.00
CA VAL A 170 12.29 3.75 -4.24
C VAL A 170 11.71 2.63 -5.12
N LEU A 171 10.50 2.14 -4.83
CA LEU A 171 9.83 1.11 -5.65
C LEU A 171 9.59 1.58 -7.09
N ASN A 172 9.19 2.83 -7.28
CA ASN A 172 8.97 3.34 -8.63
C ASN A 172 10.27 3.39 -9.44
N VAL A 173 11.36 3.88 -8.85
CA VAL A 173 12.66 4.01 -9.53
C VAL A 173 13.27 2.64 -9.84
N TYR A 174 13.28 1.73 -8.86
CA TYR A 174 14.06 0.49 -8.95
C TYR A 174 13.25 -0.75 -9.37
N LEU A 175 11.92 -0.69 -9.25
CA LEU A 175 11.06 -1.83 -9.59
C LEU A 175 10.08 -1.50 -10.73
N TYR A 176 9.17 -0.54 -10.53
CA TYR A 176 8.07 -0.35 -11.46
C TYR A 176 8.52 0.16 -12.83
N ILE A 177 9.29 1.24 -12.89
CA ILE A 177 9.74 1.81 -14.17
C ILE A 177 10.57 0.82 -14.98
N PRO A 178 11.61 0.17 -14.41
CA PRO A 178 12.36 -0.86 -15.14
C PRO A 178 11.51 -2.04 -15.56
N PHE A 179 10.62 -2.51 -14.69
CA PHE A 179 9.73 -3.61 -15.00
C PHE A 179 8.75 -3.26 -16.12
N TYR A 180 8.14 -2.07 -16.11
CA TYR A 180 7.21 -1.66 -17.15
C TYR A 180 7.91 -1.47 -18.49
N SER A 181 9.13 -0.91 -18.49
CA SER A 181 9.95 -0.82 -19.71
C SER A 181 10.17 -2.20 -20.34
N MET A 182 10.53 -3.17 -19.52
CA MET A 182 10.78 -4.56 -19.98
C MET A 182 9.49 -5.25 -20.40
N PHE A 183 8.45 -5.21 -19.56
CA PHE A 183 7.22 -5.98 -19.75
C PHE A 183 6.38 -5.47 -20.94
N TYR A 184 6.23 -4.16 -21.07
CA TYR A 184 5.51 -3.55 -22.18
C TYR A 184 6.38 -3.31 -23.42
N ASN A 185 7.67 -3.65 -23.35
CA ASN A 185 8.65 -3.38 -24.40
C ASN A 185 8.68 -1.90 -24.83
N ILE A 186 8.53 -1.00 -23.85
CA ILE A 186 8.58 0.45 -24.04
C ILE A 186 9.97 0.94 -23.62
N PRO A 187 10.74 1.58 -24.50
CA PRO A 187 12.06 2.14 -24.13
C PRO A 187 11.88 3.22 -23.04
N MET A 188 12.93 3.43 -22.21
CA MET A 188 12.91 4.43 -21.11
C MET A 188 12.54 5.83 -21.61
N GLU A 189 12.96 6.20 -22.82
CA GLU A 189 12.58 7.47 -23.47
C GLU A 189 11.08 7.56 -23.75
N GLY A 190 10.44 6.44 -24.09
CA GLY A 190 9.00 6.35 -24.28
C GLY A 190 8.24 6.54 -22.99
N LEU A 191 8.70 5.92 -21.89
CA LEU A 191 8.16 6.14 -20.56
C LEU A 191 8.35 7.59 -20.10
N LEU A 192 9.52 8.19 -20.38
CA LEU A 192 9.77 9.60 -20.09
C LEU A 192 8.77 10.51 -20.79
N LYS A 193 8.49 10.27 -22.07
CA LYS A 193 7.47 11.04 -22.82
C LYS A 193 6.08 10.93 -22.18
N ILE A 194 5.69 9.73 -21.71
CA ILE A 194 4.41 9.54 -21.00
C ILE A 194 4.38 10.38 -19.71
N CYS A 195 5.49 10.41 -18.97
CA CYS A 195 5.60 11.23 -17.76
C CYS A 195 5.54 12.73 -18.09
N GLN A 196 6.21 13.16 -19.15
CA GLN A 196 6.26 14.57 -19.60
C GLN A 196 4.92 15.07 -20.14
N LEU A 197 4.06 14.20 -20.66
CA LEU A 197 2.70 14.58 -21.04
C LEU A 197 1.88 15.05 -19.82
N ALA A 198 2.12 14.48 -18.65
CA ALA A 198 1.46 14.88 -17.42
C ALA A 198 2.18 16.04 -16.72
N ASN A 199 3.52 16.02 -16.71
CA ASN A 199 4.35 17.06 -16.09
C ASN A 199 5.64 17.27 -16.91
N PRO A 200 5.72 18.34 -17.74
CA PRO A 200 6.89 18.63 -18.56
C PRO A 200 8.19 18.90 -17.78
N ALA A 201 8.12 19.16 -16.48
CA ALA A 201 9.30 19.39 -15.64
C ALA A 201 10.08 18.09 -15.31
N ILE A 202 9.53 16.92 -15.65
CA ILE A 202 10.21 15.63 -15.44
C ILE A 202 11.31 15.47 -16.48
N THR A 203 12.56 15.39 -16.04
CA THR A 203 13.74 15.30 -16.90
C THR A 203 14.21 13.87 -17.13
N ASP A 204 13.91 12.96 -16.21
CA ASP A 204 14.25 11.54 -16.28
C ASP A 204 13.19 10.68 -15.56
N VAL A 205 13.12 9.38 -15.89
CA VAL A 205 12.21 8.41 -15.26
C VAL A 205 12.77 7.81 -13.96
N GLY A 206 13.85 8.35 -13.44
CA GLY A 206 14.45 8.01 -12.16
C GLY A 206 14.00 8.95 -11.05
N TRP A 207 14.96 9.64 -10.45
CA TRP A 207 14.68 10.50 -9.29
C TRP A 207 13.92 11.78 -9.64
N SER A 208 14.05 12.33 -10.85
CA SER A 208 13.22 13.46 -11.28
C SER A 208 11.74 13.08 -11.29
N TYR A 209 11.39 11.93 -11.89
CA TYR A 209 10.04 11.37 -11.85
C TYR A 209 9.58 11.07 -10.42
N ALA A 210 10.45 10.46 -9.59
CA ALA A 210 10.11 10.13 -8.21
C ALA A 210 9.74 11.38 -7.39
N VAL A 211 10.49 12.47 -7.53
CA VAL A 211 10.26 13.71 -6.78
C VAL A 211 9.11 14.53 -7.39
N MET A 212 9.02 14.61 -8.72
CA MET A 212 8.05 15.48 -9.39
C MET A 212 6.66 14.85 -9.60
N ALA A 213 6.55 13.52 -9.56
CA ALA A 213 5.29 12.82 -9.75
C ALA A 213 4.94 11.89 -8.57
N VAL A 214 5.82 10.94 -8.21
CA VAL A 214 5.49 9.91 -7.21
C VAL A 214 5.29 10.50 -5.82
N LEU A 215 6.18 11.40 -5.39
CA LEU A 215 6.08 12.04 -4.08
C LEU A 215 4.78 12.84 -3.92
N PRO A 216 4.45 13.82 -4.79
CA PRO A 216 3.22 14.58 -4.63
C PRO A 216 1.97 13.72 -4.82
N PHE A 217 2.00 12.70 -5.68
CA PHE A 217 0.91 11.75 -5.85
C PHE A 217 0.62 10.96 -4.57
N ASN A 218 1.65 10.37 -3.96
CA ASN A 218 1.47 9.58 -2.74
C ASN A 218 1.03 10.46 -1.57
N LEU A 219 1.58 11.68 -1.42
CA LEU A 219 1.11 12.64 -0.41
C LEU A 219 -0.37 12.98 -0.58
N LEU A 220 -0.81 13.19 -1.82
CA LEU A 220 -2.23 13.47 -2.12
C LEU A 220 -3.10 12.24 -1.83
N LYS A 221 -2.69 11.04 -2.28
CA LYS A 221 -3.37 9.77 -1.99
C LYS A 221 -3.53 9.58 -0.49
N ASP A 222 -2.45 9.70 0.26
CA ASP A 222 -2.45 9.51 1.70
C ASP A 222 -3.33 10.53 2.42
N ALA A 223 -3.28 11.81 2.03
CA ALA A 223 -4.15 12.83 2.59
C ALA A 223 -5.64 12.48 2.42
N ILE A 224 -6.03 12.00 1.24
CA ILE A 224 -7.42 11.58 0.97
C ILE A 224 -7.77 10.34 1.82
N VAL A 225 -6.90 9.33 1.86
CA VAL A 225 -7.10 8.12 2.67
C VAL A 225 -7.24 8.47 4.16
N ILE A 226 -6.41 9.39 4.68
CA ILE A 226 -6.49 9.87 6.06
C ILE A 226 -7.86 10.50 6.33
N VAL A 227 -8.29 11.45 5.48
CA VAL A 227 -9.58 12.14 5.63
C VAL A 227 -10.74 11.15 5.59
N LEU A 228 -10.77 10.27 4.60
CA LEU A 228 -11.83 9.26 4.47
C LEU A 228 -11.84 8.29 5.66
N THR A 229 -10.67 7.80 6.06
CA THR A 229 -10.54 6.91 7.22
C THR A 229 -11.03 7.60 8.49
N PHE A 230 -10.69 8.87 8.68
CA PHE A 230 -11.13 9.65 9.85
C PHE A 230 -12.66 9.86 9.86
N LEU A 231 -13.25 10.21 8.72
CA LEU A 231 -14.70 10.41 8.60
C LEU A 231 -15.48 9.12 8.92
N VAL A 232 -15.04 8.00 8.33
CA VAL A 232 -15.66 6.69 8.55
C VAL A 232 -15.42 6.22 9.99
N TYR A 233 -14.20 6.36 10.50
CA TYR A 233 -13.87 5.98 11.87
C TYR A 233 -14.71 6.74 12.90
N ARG A 234 -14.89 8.05 12.71
CA ARG A 234 -15.75 8.87 13.61
C ARG A 234 -17.19 8.36 13.64
N SER A 235 -17.71 7.95 12.50
CA SER A 235 -19.07 7.41 12.39
C SER A 235 -19.20 6.04 13.07
N ILE A 236 -18.21 5.17 12.93
CA ILE A 236 -18.21 3.80 13.48
C ILE A 236 -17.80 3.79 14.96
N HIS A 237 -17.00 4.73 15.44
CA HIS A 237 -16.56 4.79 16.84
C HIS A 237 -17.74 4.85 17.83
N VAL A 238 -18.83 5.44 17.44
CA VAL A 238 -20.07 5.46 18.23
C VAL A 238 -20.60 4.01 18.39
N PHE A 239 -20.63 3.23 17.31
CA PHE A 239 -21.05 1.82 17.32
C PHE A 239 -20.09 0.90 18.10
N LEU A 240 -18.78 1.14 17.99
CA LEU A 240 -17.77 0.34 18.71
C LEU A 240 -17.76 0.57 20.22
N ARG A 241 -18.16 1.77 20.68
CA ARG A 241 -18.36 2.05 22.12
C ARG A 241 -19.54 1.30 22.72
N PHE A 242 -20.66 1.17 22.01
CA PHE A 242 -21.83 0.44 22.48
C PHE A 242 -21.54 -1.04 22.73
N ASN A 243 -20.64 -1.66 21.98
CA ASN A 243 -20.33 -3.10 22.10
C ASN A 243 -19.30 -3.42 23.21
N LYS A 244 -18.79 -2.42 23.94
CA LYS A 244 -17.83 -2.61 25.04
C LYS A 244 -18.50 -2.67 26.40
N ASN A 245 -19.79 -2.29 26.47
CA ASN A 245 -20.58 -2.22 27.68
C ASN A 245 -21.60 -3.38 27.81
N ASN A 246 -21.62 -4.31 26.85
CA ASN A 246 -22.32 -5.59 26.90
C ASN A 246 -21.28 -6.72 26.78
#